data_14ac1a292bdd274e95a9d9e8fe698d6d
#
_entry.id   14ac1a292bdd274e95a9d9e8fe698d6d
#
_cell.length_a   1.000
_cell.length_b   1.000
_cell.length_c   1.000
_cell.angle_alpha   90.00
_cell.angle_beta   90.00
_cell.angle_gamma   90.00
#
_symmetry.space_group_name_H-M   'P 1'
#
loop_
_entity.id
_entity.type
_entity.pdbx_description
1 polymer ?
#
loop_
_entity_poly.entity_id
_entity_poly.type
_entity_poly.pdbx_seq_one_letter_code
_entity_poly.pdbx_strand_id
1 'polypeptide(L)'
;MDGVYSGQFSKIPFLPHGYGIFVQLHSGAVYEGWRRYGLRSGHGRLIQDNGLIYEGDWVDNKPDGVGCIRYPPKPGEKECDVFSGTFKMS
;
A
#
# COMPACT_ATOMS: atom_id res chain seq x y z
N MET A 1 -5.64 10.64 -12.81
CA MET A 1 -5.33 9.41 -12.05
C MET A 1 -5.07 8.28 -13.02
N ASP A 2 -3.87 7.71 -12.98
CA ASP A 2 -3.43 6.72 -13.96
C ASP A 2 -3.71 5.29 -13.53
N GLY A 3 -4.90 5.04 -13.03
CA GLY A 3 -5.16 3.72 -12.50
C GLY A 3 -6.62 3.41 -12.34
N VAL A 4 -6.87 2.19 -11.88
CA VAL A 4 -8.22 1.68 -11.64
C VAL A 4 -8.36 1.37 -10.15
N TYR A 5 -9.38 1.94 -9.53
CA TYR A 5 -9.71 1.67 -8.14
C TYR A 5 -10.99 0.85 -8.06
N SER A 6 -10.95 -0.20 -7.24
CA SER A 6 -12.12 -1.00 -6.90
C SER A 6 -12.20 -1.11 -5.38
N GLY A 7 -13.30 -0.64 -4.81
CA GLY A 7 -13.48 -0.69 -3.38
C GLY A 7 -14.50 0.34 -2.89
N GLN A 8 -14.33 0.73 -1.65
CA GLN A 8 -15.26 1.62 -0.97
C GLN A 8 -14.94 3.07 -1.27
N PHE A 9 -15.98 3.91 -1.26
CA PHE A 9 -15.88 5.34 -1.48
C PHE A 9 -16.59 6.09 -0.38
N SER A 10 -16.10 7.29 -0.09
CA SER A 10 -16.84 8.25 0.71
C SER A 10 -17.94 8.88 -0.15
N LYS A 11 -18.96 9.45 0.50
CA LYS A 11 -20.06 10.10 -0.23
C LYS A 11 -19.72 11.54 -0.59
N ILE A 12 -19.13 12.26 0.33
CA ILE A 12 -18.79 13.69 0.16
C ILE A 12 -17.48 13.94 0.91
N PRO A 13 -16.39 14.31 0.22
CA PRO A 13 -16.19 14.24 -1.23
C PRO A 13 -16.18 12.79 -1.72
N PHE A 14 -16.46 12.55 -2.99
CA PHE A 14 -16.46 11.21 -3.57
C PHE A 14 -15.01 10.80 -3.85
N LEU A 15 -14.42 10.09 -2.89
CA LEU A 15 -13.02 9.65 -2.94
C LEU A 15 -12.92 8.22 -2.43
N PRO A 16 -11.89 7.46 -2.87
CA PRO A 16 -11.63 6.16 -2.25
C PRO A 16 -11.50 6.32 -0.74
N HIS A 17 -12.29 5.56 -0.01
CA HIS A 17 -12.37 5.65 1.44
C HIS A 17 -12.82 4.31 1.99
N GLY A 18 -12.10 3.77 2.97
CA GLY A 18 -12.29 2.42 3.44
C GLY A 18 -11.36 1.47 2.72
N TYR A 19 -11.78 0.22 2.55
CA TYR A 19 -10.94 -0.82 1.95
C TYR A 19 -11.11 -0.87 0.44
N GLY A 20 -10.00 -1.05 -0.28
CA GLY A 20 -10.05 -1.19 -1.72
C GLY A 20 -8.72 -1.58 -2.32
N ILE A 21 -8.75 -1.77 -3.64
CA ILE A 21 -7.58 -2.13 -4.44
C ILE A 21 -7.42 -1.10 -5.54
N PHE A 22 -6.21 -0.58 -5.69
CA PHE A 22 -5.87 0.36 -6.75
C PHE A 22 -4.74 -0.20 -7.58
N VAL A 23 -4.94 -0.26 -8.90
CA VAL A 23 -3.92 -0.69 -9.86
C VAL A 23 -3.47 0.52 -10.64
N GLN A 24 -2.20 0.85 -10.55
CA GLN A 24 -1.62 1.94 -11.32
C GLN A 24 -1.24 1.44 -12.70
N LEU A 25 -1.86 1.99 -13.74
CA LEU A 25 -1.69 1.48 -15.10
C LEU A 25 -0.30 1.73 -15.67
N HIS A 26 0.32 2.83 -15.29
CA HIS A 26 1.62 3.23 -15.81
C HIS A 26 2.75 2.33 -15.33
N SER A 27 2.79 2.05 -14.04
CA SER A 27 3.87 1.29 -13.43
C SER A 27 3.51 -0.16 -13.17
N GLY A 28 2.22 -0.50 -13.13
CA GLY A 28 1.77 -1.81 -12.71
C GLY A 28 1.76 -2.01 -11.20
N ALA A 29 2.06 -0.97 -10.42
CA ALA A 29 2.02 -1.08 -8.99
C ALA A 29 0.59 -1.27 -8.50
N VAL A 30 0.43 -2.05 -7.42
CA VAL A 30 -0.87 -2.35 -6.84
C VAL A 30 -0.84 -1.98 -5.36
N TYR A 31 -1.84 -1.22 -4.93
CA TYR A 31 -2.08 -1.00 -3.50
C TYR A 31 -3.38 -1.69 -3.10
N GLU A 32 -3.31 -2.49 -2.05
CA GLU A 32 -4.47 -3.17 -1.47
C GLU A 32 -4.53 -2.84 0.01
N GLY A 33 -5.61 -2.18 0.44
CA GLY A 33 -5.73 -1.82 1.84
C GLY A 33 -6.68 -0.68 2.09
N TRP A 34 -6.49 -0.02 3.22
CA TRP A 34 -7.38 1.03 3.69
C TRP A 34 -6.96 2.39 3.18
N ARG A 35 -7.94 3.23 2.91
CA ARG A 35 -7.76 4.61 2.52
C ARG A 35 -8.66 5.52 3.34
N ARG A 36 -8.18 6.74 3.53
CA ARG A 36 -8.97 7.79 4.17
C ARG A 36 -8.98 8.99 3.22
N TYR A 37 -10.16 9.28 2.64
CA TYR A 37 -10.36 10.35 1.68
C TYR A 37 -9.28 10.40 0.59
N GLY A 38 -9.07 9.25 -0.05
CA GLY A 38 -8.13 9.12 -1.15
C GLY A 38 -6.70 8.80 -0.75
N LEU A 39 -6.34 8.95 0.52
CA LEU A 39 -4.99 8.71 1.00
C LEU A 39 -4.86 7.33 1.63
N ARG A 40 -3.76 6.65 1.36
CA ARG A 40 -3.49 5.37 2.02
C ARG A 40 -3.33 5.61 3.51
N SER A 41 -4.11 4.91 4.31
CA SER A 41 -4.16 5.14 5.74
C SER A 41 -4.68 3.88 6.43
N GLY A 42 -4.00 3.44 7.48
CA GLY A 42 -4.28 2.18 8.15
C GLY A 42 -3.44 1.06 7.57
N HIS A 43 -3.91 -0.17 7.67
CA HIS A 43 -3.15 -1.32 7.16
C HIS A 43 -3.28 -1.43 5.64
N GLY A 44 -2.16 -1.65 4.95
CA GLY A 44 -2.20 -1.81 3.51
C GLY A 44 -0.95 -2.46 2.96
N ARG A 45 -1.07 -2.97 1.74
CA ARG A 45 0.02 -3.65 1.04
C ARG A 45 0.24 -2.99 -0.31
N LEU A 46 1.47 -2.52 -0.52
CA LEU A 46 1.89 -1.95 -1.80
C LEU A 46 2.81 -2.94 -2.50
N ILE A 47 2.44 -3.31 -3.72
CA ILE A 47 3.23 -4.20 -4.57
C ILE A 47 3.75 -3.37 -5.73
N GLN A 48 5.06 -3.22 -5.82
CA GLN A 48 5.68 -2.47 -6.90
C GLN A 48 5.92 -3.36 -8.12
N ASP A 49 6.09 -2.73 -9.27
CA ASP A 49 6.32 -3.45 -10.52
C ASP A 49 7.59 -4.28 -10.52
N ASN A 50 8.59 -3.88 -9.73
CA ASN A 50 9.83 -4.63 -9.58
C ASN A 50 9.71 -5.81 -8.62
N GLY A 51 8.52 -6.04 -8.05
CA GLY A 51 8.28 -7.14 -7.13
C GLY A 51 8.50 -6.80 -5.66
N LEU A 52 8.96 -5.59 -5.35
CA LEU A 52 9.09 -5.15 -3.97
C LEU A 52 7.70 -5.00 -3.35
N ILE A 53 7.50 -5.56 -2.16
CA ILE A 53 6.23 -5.49 -1.45
C ILE A 53 6.46 -4.84 -0.10
N TYR A 54 5.70 -3.78 0.19
CA TYR A 54 5.60 -3.23 1.54
C TYR A 54 4.22 -3.57 2.08
N GLU A 55 4.18 -4.13 3.28
CA GLU A 55 2.93 -4.44 3.98
C GLU A 55 3.03 -3.94 5.41
N GLY A 56 2.08 -3.10 5.81
CA GLY A 56 2.11 -2.54 7.16
C GLY A 56 1.19 -1.34 7.29
N ASP A 57 1.53 -0.47 8.22
CA ASP A 57 0.72 0.70 8.55
C ASP A 57 1.08 1.88 7.67
N TRP A 58 0.07 2.67 7.36
CA TRP A 58 0.16 3.85 6.52
C TRP A 58 -0.50 5.05 7.21
N VAL A 59 0.07 6.21 7.00
CA VAL A 59 -0.55 7.49 7.40
C VAL A 59 -0.34 8.48 6.27
N ASP A 60 -1.44 9.01 5.75
CA ASP A 60 -1.43 10.04 4.72
C ASP A 60 -0.49 9.72 3.54
N ASN A 61 -0.69 8.54 2.93
CA ASN A 61 0.05 8.05 1.78
C ASN A 61 1.48 7.60 2.07
N LYS A 62 1.90 7.59 3.32
CA LYS A 62 3.28 7.23 3.67
C LYS A 62 3.29 6.04 4.62
N PRO A 63 4.23 5.11 4.44
CA PRO A 63 4.44 4.08 5.44
C PRO A 63 4.80 4.72 6.78
N ASP A 64 4.11 4.32 7.84
CA ASP A 64 4.33 4.86 9.17
C ASP A 64 3.89 3.82 10.19
N GLY A 65 4.76 3.52 11.15
CA GLY A 65 4.49 2.52 12.16
C GLY A 65 5.16 1.20 11.86
N VAL A 66 4.47 0.11 12.14
CA VAL A 66 5.03 -1.23 11.98
C VAL A 66 4.76 -1.72 10.56
N GLY A 67 5.79 -2.25 9.92
CA GLY A 67 5.67 -2.76 8.57
C GLY A 67 6.71 -3.80 8.25
N CYS A 68 6.53 -4.43 7.10
CA CYS A 68 7.36 -5.49 6.59
C CYS A 68 7.68 -5.20 5.13
N ILE A 69 8.95 -5.20 4.77
CA ILE A 69 9.35 -5.09 3.37
C ILE A 69 9.82 -6.47 2.90
N ARG A 70 9.24 -6.89 1.78
CA ARG A 70 9.59 -8.17 1.16
C ARG A 70 10.18 -7.88 -0.21
N TYR A 71 11.42 -8.28 -0.40
CA TYR A 71 12.09 -8.12 -1.67
C TYR A 71 11.68 -9.23 -2.64
N PRO A 72 11.88 -9.01 -3.96
CA PRO A 72 11.58 -10.06 -4.93
C PRO A 72 12.28 -11.35 -4.52
N PRO A 73 11.55 -12.47 -4.49
CA PRO A 73 12.14 -13.71 -3.98
C PRO A 73 13.23 -14.21 -4.90
N LYS A 74 14.40 -14.44 -4.33
CA LYS A 74 15.39 -15.32 -4.96
C LYS A 74 14.93 -16.74 -4.77
N PRO A 75 15.32 -17.66 -5.66
CA PRO A 75 14.93 -19.07 -5.46
C PRO A 75 15.27 -19.54 -4.05
N GLY A 76 14.25 -20.00 -3.32
CA GLY A 76 14.40 -20.54 -1.97
C GLY A 76 14.28 -19.54 -0.82
N GLU A 77 14.14 -18.25 -1.10
CA GLU A 77 13.97 -17.24 -0.04
C GLU A 77 12.51 -16.82 0.07
N LYS A 78 12.01 -16.83 1.30
CA LYS A 78 10.63 -16.41 1.60
C LYS A 78 10.58 -15.49 2.80
N GLU A 79 11.70 -14.87 3.14
CA GLU A 79 11.77 -14.08 4.35
C GLU A 79 11.41 -12.62 4.07
N CYS A 80 10.87 -12.01 5.09
CA CYS A 80 10.37 -10.66 5.09
C CYS A 80 11.18 -9.87 6.12
N ASP A 81 11.69 -8.72 5.71
CA ASP A 81 12.40 -7.82 6.63
C ASP A 81 11.35 -7.06 7.44
N VAL A 82 11.30 -7.35 8.73
CA VAL A 82 10.33 -6.73 9.63
C VAL A 82 10.95 -5.53 10.31
N PHE A 83 10.26 -4.40 10.21
CA PHE A 83 10.64 -3.19 10.92
C PHE A 83 9.73 -3.02 12.13
N SER A 84 10.33 -2.95 13.32
CA SER A 84 9.59 -2.67 14.55
C SER A 84 9.88 -1.23 14.97
N GLY A 85 8.85 -0.53 15.43
CA GLY A 85 8.94 0.86 15.80
C GLY A 85 8.39 1.78 14.73
N THR A 86 8.74 3.06 14.80
CA THR A 86 8.23 4.04 13.86
C THR A 86 8.98 3.97 12.54
N PHE A 87 8.24 3.66 11.47
CA PHE A 87 8.78 3.63 10.11
C PHE A 87 8.14 4.78 9.35
N LYS A 88 8.95 5.76 8.97
CA LYS A 88 8.48 6.93 8.22
C LYS A 88 9.28 7.11 6.96
N MET A 89 8.57 7.27 5.83
CA MET A 89 9.15 7.71 4.58
C MET A 89 8.61 9.10 4.28
N SER A 90 9.48 10.05 4.29
CA SER A 90 9.13 11.42 3.95
C SER A 90 9.21 11.68 2.44
#